data_bb5ec7882a7fe7cb2c04569496c07666
#
_entry.id   bb5ec7882a7fe7cb2c04569496c07666
#
_cell.length_a   1.000
_cell.length_b   1.000
_cell.length_c   1.000
_cell.angle_alpha   90.00
_cell.angle_beta   90.00
_cell.angle_gamma   90.00
#
_symmetry.space_group_name_H-M   'P 1'
#
loop_
_entity.id
_entity.type
_entity.pdbx_description
1 polymer ?
#
loop_
_entity_poly.entity_id
_entity_poly.type
_entity_poly.pdbx_seq_one_letter_code
_entity_poly.pdbx_strand_id
1 'polypeptide(L)'
;MQLNKVPENIPKVSIAYIPPKWYNGLQYRKLAPTRGMMQEYEQGIINNFTLRKKYEDHIYSKYDPLHTASEIQQLTNSKDVCILIYEHKNEFSIRHSIVKWFKYNDIQIIDVQ
;
A
#
# COMPACT_ATOMS: atom_id res chain seq x y z
N MET A 1 1.72 0.11 8.78
CA MET A 1 3.12 0.16 9.22
C MET A 1 3.55 1.59 9.45
N GLN A 2 4.37 1.79 10.46
CA GLN A 2 4.86 3.12 10.80
C GLN A 2 6.38 3.16 10.60
N LEU A 3 6.86 4.23 9.98
CA LEU A 3 8.26 4.37 9.63
C LEU A 3 9.18 4.30 10.85
N ASN A 4 8.79 4.93 11.95
CA ASN A 4 9.61 4.98 13.17
C ASN A 4 9.75 3.64 13.90
N LYS A 5 9.00 2.61 13.47
CA LYS A 5 9.07 1.29 14.11
C LYS A 5 9.77 0.27 13.24
N VAL A 6 10.33 0.69 12.12
CA VAL A 6 10.97 -0.20 11.16
C VAL A 6 12.49 -0.11 11.32
N PRO A 7 13.20 -1.25 11.44
CA PRO A 7 14.65 -1.23 11.48
C PRO A 7 15.26 -0.57 10.24
N GLU A 8 16.31 0.19 10.42
CA GLU A 8 16.94 0.94 9.33
C GLU A 8 17.54 0.06 8.25
N ASN A 9 17.93 -1.15 8.61
CA ASN A 9 18.55 -2.08 7.66
C ASN A 9 17.54 -2.77 6.73
N ILE A 10 16.24 -2.56 6.94
CA ILE A 10 15.22 -3.13 6.07
C ILE A 10 14.81 -2.08 5.02
N PRO A 11 14.93 -2.40 3.72
CA PRO A 11 14.51 -1.49 2.66
C PRO A 11 13.03 -1.12 2.79
N LYS A 12 12.71 0.12 2.45
CA LYS A 12 11.36 0.66 2.55
C LYS A 12 10.86 1.08 1.17
N VAL A 13 9.59 0.83 0.89
CA VAL A 13 8.95 1.26 -0.34
C VAL A 13 7.57 1.82 -0.02
N SER A 14 7.25 2.98 -0.59
CA SER A 14 5.96 3.63 -0.38
C SER A 14 4.97 3.20 -1.44
N ILE A 15 3.74 2.90 -1.02
CA ILE A 15 2.61 2.66 -1.94
C ILE A 15 1.56 3.76 -1.81
N ALA A 16 1.91 4.87 -1.20
CA ALA A 16 0.99 5.99 -1.05
C ALA A 16 0.68 6.64 -2.40
N TYR A 17 -0.53 7.16 -2.54
CA TYR A 17 -0.92 7.93 -3.72
C TYR A 17 -0.03 9.18 -3.86
N ILE A 18 0.07 9.94 -2.77
CA ILE A 18 1.01 11.07 -2.67
C ILE A 18 1.75 10.91 -1.34
N PRO A 19 3.04 10.53 -1.36
CA PRO A 19 3.78 10.41 -0.12
C PRO A 19 4.05 11.79 0.49
N PRO A 20 4.40 11.85 1.79
CA PRO A 20 4.79 13.10 2.42
C PRO A 20 5.97 13.76 1.69
N LYS A 21 6.03 15.08 1.73
CA LYS A 21 7.08 15.83 1.02
C LYS A 21 8.49 15.47 1.47
N TRP A 22 8.64 15.07 2.73
CA TRP A 22 9.95 14.67 3.28
C TRP A 22 10.40 13.29 2.82
N TYR A 23 9.50 12.49 2.24
CA TYR A 23 9.85 11.14 1.78
C TYR A 23 10.48 11.22 0.39
N ASN A 24 11.71 10.70 0.27
CA ASN A 24 12.43 10.65 -1.00
C ASN A 24 12.93 9.26 -1.37
N GLY A 25 12.31 8.22 -0.79
CA GLY A 25 12.70 6.83 -1.05
C GLY A 25 11.98 6.24 -2.24
N LEU A 26 12.06 4.91 -2.34
CA LEU A 26 11.43 4.17 -3.43
C LEU A 26 9.91 4.20 -3.32
N GLN A 27 9.25 4.20 -4.47
CA GLN A 27 7.80 4.16 -4.57
C GLN A 27 7.37 3.03 -5.49
N TYR A 28 6.31 2.31 -5.08
CA TYR A 28 5.69 1.27 -5.90
C TYR A 28 4.24 1.71 -6.17
N ARG A 29 4.06 2.46 -7.23
CA ARG A 29 2.78 3.13 -7.52
C ARG A 29 1.68 2.20 -7.99
N LYS A 30 2.02 0.99 -8.42
CA LYS A 30 1.00 0.02 -8.85
C LYS A 30 0.01 -0.32 -7.75
N LEU A 31 0.44 -0.26 -6.49
CA LEU A 31 -0.44 -0.54 -5.34
C LEU A 31 -1.09 0.71 -4.76
N ALA A 32 -0.80 1.88 -5.32
CA ALA A 32 -1.45 3.11 -4.87
C ALA A 32 -2.89 3.19 -5.38
N PRO A 33 -3.78 3.87 -4.65
CA PRO A 33 -5.12 4.17 -5.19
C PRO A 33 -4.99 5.02 -6.45
N THR A 34 -5.96 4.91 -7.37
CA THR A 34 -5.92 5.71 -8.58
C THR A 34 -6.30 7.16 -8.28
N ARG A 35 -5.88 8.06 -9.17
CA ARG A 35 -6.22 9.48 -9.05
C ARG A 35 -7.73 9.69 -9.05
N GLY A 36 -8.45 8.97 -9.92
CA GLY A 36 -9.90 9.09 -9.99
C GLY A 36 -10.59 8.72 -8.70
N MET A 37 -10.16 7.61 -8.06
CA MET A 37 -10.70 7.20 -6.76
C MET A 37 -10.48 8.27 -5.71
N MET A 38 -9.27 8.82 -5.65
CA MET A 38 -8.94 9.81 -4.62
C MET A 38 -9.68 11.12 -4.84
N GLN A 39 -9.87 11.53 -6.09
CA GLN A 39 -10.63 12.73 -6.39
C GLN A 39 -12.09 12.59 -5.98
N GLU A 40 -12.71 11.45 -6.28
CA GLU A 40 -14.10 11.20 -5.88
C GLU A 40 -14.25 11.18 -4.36
N TYR A 41 -13.28 10.62 -3.66
CA TYR A 41 -13.29 10.57 -2.21
C TYR A 41 -13.13 11.96 -1.61
N GLU A 42 -12.19 12.75 -2.11
CA GLU A 42 -11.93 14.11 -1.63
C GLU A 42 -13.11 15.06 -1.88
N GLN A 43 -13.84 14.84 -2.99
CA GLN A 43 -15.01 15.63 -3.34
C GLN A 43 -16.27 15.16 -2.61
N GLY A 44 -16.18 14.12 -1.79
CA GLY A 44 -17.32 13.60 -1.06
C GLY A 44 -18.30 12.80 -1.90
N ILE A 45 -17.93 12.45 -3.14
CA ILE A 45 -18.78 11.65 -4.04
C ILE A 45 -18.89 10.22 -3.53
N ILE A 46 -17.81 9.67 -2.99
CA ILE A 46 -17.78 8.33 -2.40
C ILE A 46 -17.29 8.42 -0.96
N ASN A 47 -17.76 7.47 -0.13
CA ASN A 47 -17.35 7.39 1.27
C ASN A 47 -16.20 6.37 1.43
N ASN A 48 -15.74 6.19 2.67
CA ASN A 48 -14.65 5.26 2.98
C ASN A 48 -14.93 3.83 2.51
N PHE A 49 -16.15 3.36 2.73
CA PHE A 49 -16.54 2.01 2.35
C PHE A 49 -16.46 1.82 0.83
N THR A 50 -17.00 2.76 0.07
CA THR A 50 -16.99 2.69 -1.39
C THR A 50 -15.57 2.81 -1.95
N LEU A 51 -14.77 3.69 -1.37
CA LEU A 51 -13.37 3.85 -1.79
C LEU A 51 -12.59 2.56 -1.56
N ARG A 52 -12.75 1.94 -0.39
CA ARG A 52 -12.09 0.68 -0.08
C ARG A 52 -12.49 -0.40 -1.07
N LYS A 53 -13.79 -0.51 -1.38
CA LYS A 53 -14.27 -1.52 -2.32
C LYS A 53 -13.69 -1.28 -3.72
N LYS A 54 -13.68 -0.05 -4.20
CA LYS A 54 -13.11 0.29 -5.50
C LYS A 54 -11.62 -0.04 -5.56
N TYR A 55 -10.90 0.28 -4.48
CA TYR A 55 -9.49 -0.02 -4.40
C TYR A 55 -9.23 -1.53 -4.43
N GLU A 56 -9.97 -2.30 -3.64
CA GLU A 56 -9.82 -3.75 -3.61
C GLU A 56 -10.13 -4.37 -4.96
N ASP A 57 -11.23 -3.95 -5.59
CA ASP A 57 -11.59 -4.45 -6.93
C ASP A 57 -10.50 -4.15 -7.94
N HIS A 58 -9.93 -2.95 -7.89
CA HIS A 58 -8.86 -2.54 -8.79
C HIS A 58 -7.60 -3.40 -8.62
N ILE A 59 -7.15 -3.55 -7.38
CA ILE A 59 -5.91 -4.28 -7.09
C ILE A 59 -6.10 -5.79 -7.28
N TYR A 60 -7.16 -6.35 -6.73
CA TYR A 60 -7.36 -7.80 -6.72
C TYR A 60 -7.64 -8.37 -8.09
N SER A 61 -8.27 -7.59 -8.98
CA SER A 61 -8.56 -8.06 -10.34
C SER A 61 -7.41 -7.82 -11.31
N LYS A 62 -6.55 -6.86 -11.04
CA LYS A 62 -5.53 -6.42 -11.99
C LYS A 62 -4.15 -7.02 -11.73
N TYR A 63 -3.82 -7.31 -10.47
CA TYR A 63 -2.48 -7.73 -10.09
C TYR A 63 -2.48 -9.10 -9.44
N ASP A 64 -1.38 -9.83 -9.64
CA ASP A 64 -1.12 -11.09 -8.96
C ASP A 64 -0.24 -10.82 -7.73
N PRO A 65 -0.66 -11.26 -6.53
CA PRO A 65 0.10 -10.94 -5.32
C PRO A 65 1.49 -11.56 -5.27
N LEU A 66 1.68 -12.77 -5.79
CA LEU A 66 3.01 -13.39 -5.82
C LEU A 66 3.95 -12.64 -6.75
N HIS A 67 3.47 -12.27 -7.93
CA HIS A 67 4.25 -11.49 -8.87
C HIS A 67 4.58 -10.11 -8.29
N THR A 68 3.62 -9.48 -7.64
CA THR A 68 3.79 -8.16 -7.02
C THR A 68 4.85 -8.22 -5.92
N ALA A 69 4.78 -9.22 -5.05
CA ALA A 69 5.78 -9.39 -3.99
C ALA A 69 7.18 -9.58 -4.58
N SER A 70 7.29 -10.40 -5.61
CA SER A 70 8.56 -10.65 -6.28
C SER A 70 9.12 -9.37 -6.90
N GLU A 71 8.27 -8.58 -7.54
CA GLU A 71 8.67 -7.33 -8.17
C GLU A 71 9.18 -6.31 -7.15
N ILE A 72 8.53 -6.23 -5.99
CA ILE A 72 8.96 -5.36 -4.89
C ILE A 72 10.32 -5.82 -4.34
N GLN A 73 10.49 -7.13 -4.17
CA GLN A 73 11.76 -7.68 -3.70
C GLN A 73 12.91 -7.39 -4.69
N GLN A 74 12.63 -7.48 -5.98
CA GLN A 74 13.61 -7.15 -7.01
C GLN A 74 13.96 -5.67 -7.02
N LEU A 75 12.95 -4.82 -6.88
CA LEU A 75 13.15 -3.37 -6.85
C LEU A 75 14.04 -2.94 -5.69
N THR A 76 13.89 -3.57 -4.54
CA THR A 76 14.66 -3.25 -3.33
C THR A 76 15.93 -4.09 -3.20
N ASN A 77 16.10 -5.10 -4.06
CA ASN A 77 17.18 -6.06 -3.98
C ASN A 77 17.26 -6.70 -2.59
N SER A 78 16.11 -7.02 -2.02
CA SER A 78 16.03 -7.56 -0.67
C SER A 78 14.85 -8.52 -0.55
N LYS A 79 15.05 -9.57 0.24
CA LYS A 79 14.02 -10.53 0.54
C LYS A 79 12.99 -9.95 1.52
N ASP A 80 13.45 -9.15 2.46
CA ASP A 80 12.59 -8.52 3.45
C ASP A 80 12.43 -7.04 3.11
N VAL A 81 11.17 -6.59 2.97
CA VAL A 81 10.85 -5.22 2.58
C VAL A 81 9.74 -4.69 3.47
N CYS A 82 9.86 -3.43 3.85
CA CYS A 82 8.80 -2.74 4.57
C CYS A 82 7.99 -1.89 3.60
N ILE A 83 6.68 -2.12 3.57
CA ILE A 83 5.76 -1.33 2.77
C ILE A 83 5.24 -0.18 3.64
N LEU A 84 5.45 1.05 3.18
CA LEU A 84 5.02 2.24 3.89
C LEU A 84 3.69 2.73 3.36
N ILE A 85 2.77 2.96 4.28
CA ILE A 85 1.44 3.45 3.98
C ILE A 85 1.20 4.68 4.86
N TYR A 86 0.96 5.82 4.21
CA TYR A 86 0.73 7.08 4.91
C TYR A 86 -0.76 7.38 4.90
N GLU A 87 -1.37 7.32 6.06
CA GLU A 87 -2.80 7.50 6.23
C GLU A 87 -3.08 8.40 7.42
N HIS A 88 -4.14 9.19 7.30
CA HIS A 88 -4.64 9.95 8.44
C HIS A 88 -5.62 9.08 9.21
N LYS A 89 -5.67 9.32 10.52
CA LYS A 89 -6.63 8.66 11.39
C LYS A 89 -8.05 8.97 10.91
N ASN A 90 -8.90 7.96 10.85
CA ASN A 90 -10.30 8.05 10.42
C ASN A 90 -10.49 8.19 8.91
N GLU A 91 -9.43 8.08 8.12
CA GLU A 91 -9.53 8.05 6.68
C GLU A 91 -9.45 6.62 6.15
N PHE A 92 -9.61 6.49 4.83
CA PHE A 92 -9.51 5.20 4.16
C PHE A 92 -8.15 4.55 4.40
N SER A 93 -8.17 3.26 4.76
CA SER A 93 -6.95 2.51 5.03
C SER A 93 -6.71 1.43 3.98
N ILE A 94 -5.72 1.62 3.12
CA ILE A 94 -5.32 0.61 2.16
C ILE A 94 -4.49 -0.49 2.82
N ARG A 95 -3.93 -0.23 4.00
CA ARG A 95 -3.12 -1.21 4.74
C ARG A 95 -3.88 -2.50 4.96
N HIS A 96 -5.12 -2.40 5.45
CA HIS A 96 -5.94 -3.56 5.73
C HIS A 96 -6.19 -4.39 4.46
N SER A 97 -6.49 -3.73 3.36
CA SER A 97 -6.74 -4.39 2.08
C SER A 97 -5.50 -5.10 1.55
N ILE A 98 -4.34 -4.49 1.67
CA ILE A 98 -3.06 -5.06 1.21
C ILE A 98 -2.66 -6.25 2.08
N VAL A 99 -2.77 -6.13 3.41
CA VAL A 99 -2.44 -7.22 4.33
C VAL A 99 -3.33 -8.42 4.04
N LYS A 100 -4.64 -8.20 3.88
CA LYS A 100 -5.59 -9.25 3.57
C LYS A 100 -5.23 -9.95 2.26
N TRP A 101 -4.90 -9.18 1.23
CA TRP A 101 -4.57 -9.69 -0.09
C TRP A 101 -3.36 -10.61 -0.07
N PHE A 102 -2.28 -10.17 0.59
CA PHE A 102 -1.08 -10.98 0.70
C PHE A 102 -1.30 -12.24 1.54
N LYS A 103 -1.98 -12.11 2.68
CA LYS A 103 -2.24 -13.27 3.54
C LYS A 103 -3.11 -14.32 2.87
N TYR A 104 -4.10 -13.90 2.09
CA TYR A 104 -4.97 -14.82 1.37
C TYR A 104 -4.21 -15.65 0.34
N ASN A 105 -3.07 -15.18 -0.10
CA ASN A 105 -2.25 -15.85 -1.11
C ASN A 105 -0.97 -16.42 -0.51
N ASP A 106 -0.98 -16.69 0.78
CA ASP A 106 0.11 -17.34 1.53
C ASP A 106 1.43 -16.57 1.49
N ILE A 107 1.36 -15.26 1.32
CA ILE A 107 2.53 -14.40 1.40
C ILE A 107 2.64 -13.90 2.82
N GLN A 108 3.79 -14.16 3.45
CA GLN A 108 4.01 -13.74 4.82
C GLN A 108 4.13 -12.22 4.90
N ILE A 109 3.27 -11.61 5.71
CA ILE A 109 3.30 -10.19 5.94
C ILE A 109 3.02 -9.92 7.42
N ILE A 110 3.81 -9.01 7.99
CA ILE A 110 3.66 -8.63 9.39
C ILE A 110 3.20 -7.17 9.42
N ASP A 111 2.07 -6.95 10.09
CA ASP A 111 1.50 -5.60 10.23
C ASP A 111 2.11 -4.95 11.46
N VAL A 112 3.00 -3.99 11.23
CA VAL A 112 3.69 -3.24 12.30
C VAL A 112 3.00 -1.91 12.48
N GLN A 113 2.50 -1.68 13.68
CA GLN A 113 1.79 -0.43 13.99
C GLN A 113 2.56 0.46 14.95
#